data_7f619889f0414c05c05d18a1e7216c73
#
_entry.id   7f619889f0414c05c05d18a1e7216c73
#
_cell.length_a   1.000
_cell.length_b   1.000
_cell.length_c   1.000
_cell.angle_alpha   90.00
_cell.angle_beta   90.00
_cell.angle_gamma   90.00
#
_symmetry.space_group_name_H-M   'P 1'
#
loop_
_entity.id
_entity.type
_entity.pdbx_description
1 polymer ?
#
loop_
_entity_poly.entity_id
_entity_poly.type
_entity_poly.pdbx_seq_one_letter_code
_entity_poly.pdbx_strand_id
1 'polypeptide(L)'
;MLHIGCHLSSSKGFLAMGRQALELGADTFQFFTRNPRGSKAKELDPADAAALVALMKDHCFAPIIAHAPYTLNLCGAEEQNRLFARDTMADDLRRMEHIPGQLYNFHPGSHVGQGIEAGITYIAEGLNAILTSEQSTTVLLETMVGKGSEVGGRFEELREILDRVELTEKMGVCLDTCHVSDAGYDIIHDLDGVLTEFDRAIGLERLRAIHLNDSLNLCGAHKDRHARIGEGCIGQEALARVVNHPALKNLPFCLETPNELPGYAKEIALMRSLAE
;
A
#
# COMPACT_ATOMS: atom_id res chain seq x y z
N MET A 1 -11.46 16.88 3.43
CA MET A 1 -10.99 16.94 2.01
C MET A 1 -10.42 15.57 1.68
N LEU A 2 -10.76 14.98 0.52
CA LEU A 2 -10.22 13.68 0.10
C LEU A 2 -8.73 13.81 -0.26
N HIS A 3 -7.86 13.04 0.42
CA HIS A 3 -6.46 12.90 0.07
C HIS A 3 -6.29 11.77 -0.94
N ILE A 4 -5.99 12.11 -2.19
CA ILE A 4 -5.92 11.14 -3.28
C ILE A 4 -4.75 11.43 -4.22
N GLY A 5 -4.10 10.37 -4.68
CA GLY A 5 -3.03 10.41 -5.66
C GLY A 5 -2.94 9.11 -6.44
N CYS A 6 -1.81 8.90 -7.09
CA CYS A 6 -1.57 7.72 -7.92
C CYS A 6 -0.11 7.28 -7.85
N HIS A 7 0.19 6.13 -8.46
CA HIS A 7 1.55 5.64 -8.56
C HIS A 7 2.36 6.47 -9.56
N LEU A 8 3.49 7.04 -9.10
CA LEU A 8 4.39 7.89 -9.89
C LEU A 8 5.76 7.26 -10.08
N SER A 9 6.43 7.63 -11.16
CA SER A 9 7.79 7.19 -11.44
C SER A 9 8.83 8.01 -10.67
N SER A 10 9.67 7.35 -9.88
CA SER A 10 10.80 7.97 -9.16
C SER A 10 12.01 8.29 -10.04
N SER A 11 11.95 8.04 -11.36
CA SER A 11 13.09 8.16 -12.28
C SER A 11 13.69 9.58 -12.34
N LYS A 12 12.88 10.62 -12.15
CA LYS A 12 13.29 12.05 -12.20
C LYS A 12 13.61 12.64 -10.81
N GLY A 13 13.52 11.85 -9.73
CA GLY A 13 13.78 12.28 -8.37
C GLY A 13 12.53 12.61 -7.56
N PHE A 14 12.74 12.92 -6.27
CA PHE A 14 11.68 13.12 -5.30
C PHE A 14 10.86 14.39 -5.54
N LEU A 15 11.52 15.54 -5.70
CA LEU A 15 10.84 16.81 -5.96
C LEU A 15 10.02 16.77 -7.25
N ALA A 16 10.53 16.05 -8.27
CA ALA A 16 9.82 15.91 -9.53
C ALA A 16 8.49 15.13 -9.36
N MET A 17 8.47 14.09 -8.51
CA MET A 17 7.22 13.39 -8.17
C MET A 17 6.22 14.30 -7.47
N GLY A 18 6.67 15.08 -6.48
CA GLY A 18 5.79 16.04 -5.78
C GLY A 18 5.17 17.07 -6.71
N ARG A 19 5.95 17.65 -7.64
CA ARG A 19 5.44 18.56 -8.67
C ARG A 19 4.46 17.88 -9.60
N GLN A 20 4.77 16.66 -10.05
CA GLN A 20 3.88 15.89 -10.91
C GLN A 20 2.56 15.55 -10.20
N ALA A 21 2.59 15.21 -8.92
CA ALA A 21 1.38 15.01 -8.13
C ALA A 21 0.49 16.26 -8.14
N LEU A 22 1.06 17.44 -7.90
CA LEU A 22 0.32 18.73 -7.96
C LEU A 22 -0.28 19.00 -9.34
N GLU A 23 0.47 18.73 -10.43
CA GLU A 23 -0.02 18.86 -11.80
C GLU A 23 -1.22 17.96 -12.09
N LEU A 24 -1.29 16.78 -11.46
CA LEU A 24 -2.40 15.83 -11.56
C LEU A 24 -3.59 16.17 -10.63
N GLY A 25 -3.46 17.19 -9.78
CA GLY A 25 -4.46 17.53 -8.76
C GLY A 25 -4.42 16.60 -7.55
N ALA A 26 -3.31 15.89 -7.34
CA ALA A 26 -3.08 15.00 -6.20
C ALA A 26 -2.43 15.73 -5.03
N ASP A 27 -2.67 15.22 -3.81
CA ASP A 27 -2.08 15.68 -2.55
C ASP A 27 -1.50 14.53 -1.72
N THR A 28 -1.29 13.41 -2.36
CA THR A 28 -0.49 12.26 -1.96
C THR A 28 -0.04 11.52 -3.22
N PHE A 29 0.84 10.55 -3.11
CA PHE A 29 1.20 9.66 -4.21
C PHE A 29 1.93 8.42 -3.69
N GLN A 30 2.06 7.42 -4.56
CA GLN A 30 2.88 6.25 -4.34
C GLN A 30 4.04 6.19 -5.33
N PHE A 31 5.12 5.53 -4.95
CA PHE A 31 6.25 5.28 -5.83
C PHE A 31 6.99 4.00 -5.44
N PHE A 32 7.68 3.36 -6.37
CA PHE A 32 8.61 2.28 -6.03
C PHE A 32 9.93 2.84 -5.50
N THR A 33 10.40 2.29 -4.38
CA THR A 33 11.69 2.66 -3.76
C THR A 33 12.88 2.37 -4.67
N ARG A 34 12.72 1.37 -5.54
CA ARG A 34 13.71 0.89 -6.51
C ARG A 34 13.02 0.29 -7.73
N ASN A 35 13.80 -0.17 -8.71
CA ASN A 35 13.22 -0.87 -9.86
C ASN A 35 12.35 -2.05 -9.37
N PRO A 36 11.03 -2.07 -9.68
CA PRO A 36 10.12 -3.11 -9.19
C PRO A 36 10.42 -4.52 -9.71
N ARG A 37 11.23 -4.63 -10.77
CA ARG A 37 11.70 -5.90 -11.36
C ARG A 37 13.17 -6.21 -11.06
N GLY A 38 13.79 -5.42 -10.19
CA GLY A 38 15.20 -5.56 -9.85
C GLY A 38 15.53 -4.92 -8.51
N SER A 39 16.70 -5.24 -7.96
CA SER A 39 17.10 -4.81 -6.62
C SER A 39 17.84 -3.48 -6.58
N LYS A 40 18.21 -2.92 -7.73
CA LYS A 40 19.06 -1.72 -7.77
C LYS A 40 18.25 -0.46 -7.47
N ALA A 41 18.59 0.21 -6.36
CA ALA A 41 18.10 1.55 -6.07
C ALA A 41 18.96 2.60 -6.81
N LYS A 42 18.34 3.71 -7.21
CA LYS A 42 19.04 4.92 -7.64
C LYS A 42 19.73 5.54 -6.42
N GLU A 43 20.88 6.19 -6.63
CA GLU A 43 21.49 7.00 -5.58
C GLU A 43 20.50 8.06 -5.08
N LEU A 44 20.37 8.19 -3.76
CA LEU A 44 19.48 9.14 -3.14
C LEU A 44 20.20 10.48 -3.01
N ASP A 45 19.58 11.55 -3.49
CA ASP A 45 20.03 12.92 -3.26
C ASP A 45 19.27 13.50 -2.05
N PRO A 46 19.96 13.74 -0.92
CA PRO A 46 19.32 14.31 0.28
C PRO A 46 18.72 15.70 0.05
N ALA A 47 19.28 16.49 -0.85
CA ALA A 47 18.75 17.83 -1.16
C ALA A 47 17.43 17.74 -1.93
N ASP A 48 17.31 16.79 -2.86
CA ASP A 48 16.07 16.51 -3.60
C ASP A 48 14.97 15.98 -2.67
N ALA A 49 15.33 15.09 -1.73
CA ALA A 49 14.41 14.60 -0.70
C ALA A 49 13.92 15.74 0.22
N ALA A 50 14.82 16.60 0.71
CA ALA A 50 14.46 17.76 1.53
C ALA A 50 13.56 18.75 0.78
N ALA A 51 13.79 18.93 -0.53
CA ALA A 51 12.95 19.77 -1.37
C ALA A 51 11.53 19.21 -1.53
N LEU A 52 11.38 17.88 -1.63
CA LEU A 52 10.05 17.22 -1.59
C LEU A 52 9.37 17.47 -0.24
N VAL A 53 10.07 17.28 0.88
CA VAL A 53 9.50 17.51 2.23
C VAL A 53 8.98 18.94 2.37
N ALA A 54 9.73 19.94 1.89
CA ALA A 54 9.29 21.32 1.88
C ALA A 54 8.02 21.52 1.03
N LEU A 55 8.00 20.99 -0.20
CA LEU A 55 6.84 21.08 -1.08
C LEU A 55 5.60 20.42 -0.46
N MET A 56 5.74 19.25 0.14
CA MET A 56 4.64 18.53 0.79
C MET A 56 4.04 19.34 1.94
N LYS A 57 4.90 19.99 2.74
CA LYS A 57 4.46 20.86 3.83
C LYS A 57 3.72 22.08 3.30
N ASP A 58 4.26 22.76 2.28
CA ASP A 58 3.68 23.98 1.71
C ASP A 58 2.32 23.74 1.05
N HIS A 59 2.10 22.52 0.54
CA HIS A 59 0.86 22.13 -0.13
C HIS A 59 -0.04 21.19 0.67
N CYS A 60 0.24 21.01 1.98
CA CYS A 60 -0.57 20.19 2.89
C CYS A 60 -0.80 18.76 2.37
N PHE A 61 0.25 18.11 1.84
CA PHE A 61 0.17 16.71 1.42
C PHE A 61 -0.17 15.80 2.60
N ALA A 62 -1.00 14.80 2.34
CA ALA A 62 -1.09 13.63 3.19
C ALA A 62 0.18 12.78 3.07
N PRO A 63 0.43 11.83 3.99
CA PRO A 63 1.56 10.92 3.87
C PRO A 63 1.60 10.25 2.49
N ILE A 64 2.81 10.17 1.92
CA ILE A 64 3.05 9.43 0.67
C ILE A 64 3.44 7.99 0.96
N ILE A 65 3.28 7.12 -0.03
CA ILE A 65 3.49 5.69 0.10
C ILE A 65 4.72 5.29 -0.73
N ALA A 66 5.74 4.77 -0.08
CA ALA A 66 6.82 4.06 -0.77
C ALA A 66 6.44 2.58 -0.88
N HIS A 67 6.38 2.04 -2.08
CA HIS A 67 6.05 0.63 -2.29
C HIS A 67 7.31 -0.21 -2.50
N ALA A 68 7.40 -1.31 -1.79
CA ALA A 68 8.45 -2.30 -2.00
C ALA A 68 8.34 -2.92 -3.41
N PRO A 69 9.44 -3.33 -4.04
CA PRO A 69 9.37 -4.16 -5.24
C PRO A 69 8.58 -5.45 -5.00
N TYR A 70 7.66 -5.81 -5.90
CA TYR A 70 6.88 -7.04 -5.76
C TYR A 70 7.66 -8.34 -5.93
N THR A 71 8.95 -8.23 -6.24
CA THR A 71 9.86 -9.37 -6.25
C THR A 71 10.36 -9.75 -4.86
N LEU A 72 10.14 -8.90 -3.84
CA LEU A 72 10.51 -9.19 -2.47
C LEU A 72 9.50 -10.16 -1.85
N ASN A 73 10.03 -11.18 -1.17
CA ASN A 73 9.22 -12.20 -0.51
C ASN A 73 9.89 -12.61 0.80
N LEU A 74 9.39 -12.07 1.92
CA LEU A 74 9.91 -12.38 3.26
C LEU A 74 9.61 -13.82 3.70
N CYS A 75 8.65 -14.50 3.05
CA CYS A 75 8.24 -15.86 3.43
C CYS A 75 8.50 -16.92 2.34
N GLY A 76 9.33 -16.61 1.35
CA GLY A 76 9.72 -17.57 0.32
C GLY A 76 10.40 -18.82 0.89
N ALA A 77 10.36 -19.95 0.15
CA ALA A 77 10.93 -21.21 0.60
C ALA A 77 12.44 -21.12 0.81
N GLU A 78 13.14 -20.44 -0.09
CA GLU A 78 14.59 -20.32 -0.05
C GLU A 78 15.02 -19.25 0.94
N GLU A 79 15.86 -19.61 1.91
CA GLU A 79 16.40 -18.68 2.92
C GLU A 79 17.11 -17.49 2.28
N GLN A 80 17.89 -17.72 1.22
CA GLN A 80 18.61 -16.66 0.51
C GLN A 80 17.66 -15.59 -0.03
N ASN A 81 16.48 -15.97 -0.52
CA ASN A 81 15.48 -15.03 -1.01
C ASN A 81 14.86 -14.22 0.14
N ARG A 82 14.62 -14.85 1.31
CA ARG A 82 14.15 -14.14 2.51
C ARG A 82 15.18 -13.14 3.02
N LEU A 83 16.46 -13.54 3.08
CA LEU A 83 17.57 -12.65 3.48
C LEU A 83 17.71 -11.47 2.52
N PHE A 84 17.64 -11.73 1.20
CA PHE A 84 17.67 -10.68 0.20
C PHE A 84 16.49 -9.69 0.36
N ALA A 85 15.28 -10.19 0.58
CA ALA A 85 14.10 -9.34 0.81
C ALA A 85 14.28 -8.49 2.07
N ARG A 86 14.71 -9.10 3.18
CA ARG A 86 14.99 -8.42 4.44
C ARG A 86 16.03 -7.30 4.27
N ASP A 87 17.16 -7.59 3.66
CA ASP A 87 18.27 -6.62 3.51
C ASP A 87 17.86 -5.47 2.58
N THR A 88 17.05 -5.78 1.56
CA THR A 88 16.50 -4.77 0.64
C THR A 88 15.51 -3.86 1.35
N MET A 89 14.58 -4.40 2.14
CA MET A 89 13.63 -3.62 2.91
C MET A 89 14.32 -2.75 3.98
N ALA A 90 15.34 -3.30 4.66
CA ALA A 90 16.15 -2.54 5.62
C ALA A 90 16.84 -1.34 4.96
N ASP A 91 17.35 -1.49 3.73
CA ASP A 91 17.92 -0.38 2.96
C ASP A 91 16.84 0.64 2.57
N ASP A 92 15.66 0.19 2.13
CA ASP A 92 14.54 1.06 1.79
C ASP A 92 14.09 1.89 2.99
N LEU A 93 13.93 1.28 4.17
CA LEU A 93 13.55 1.97 5.40
C LEU A 93 14.57 3.06 5.79
N ARG A 94 15.88 2.76 5.72
CA ARG A 94 16.92 3.78 5.95
C ARG A 94 16.81 4.95 4.96
N ARG A 95 16.49 4.67 3.70
CA ARG A 95 16.29 5.69 2.65
C ARG A 95 15.05 6.54 2.90
N MET A 96 13.98 5.94 3.43
CA MET A 96 12.75 6.65 3.77
C MET A 96 12.94 7.68 4.89
N GLU A 97 13.92 7.52 5.78
CA GLU A 97 14.20 8.51 6.82
C GLU A 97 14.72 9.86 6.26
N HIS A 98 15.04 9.97 4.97
CA HIS A 98 15.27 11.25 4.29
C HIS A 98 13.97 12.02 3.97
N ILE A 99 12.82 11.35 4.03
CA ILE A 99 11.47 11.91 3.92
C ILE A 99 10.63 11.43 5.11
N PRO A 100 10.91 11.90 6.32
CA PRO A 100 10.42 11.30 7.56
C PRO A 100 8.89 11.32 7.68
N GLY A 101 8.34 10.36 8.43
CA GLY A 101 6.91 10.30 8.75
C GLY A 101 6.04 9.76 7.61
N GLN A 102 6.63 9.11 6.60
CA GLN A 102 5.89 8.53 5.48
C GLN A 102 5.57 7.05 5.70
N LEU A 103 4.90 6.45 4.71
CA LEU A 103 4.44 5.07 4.74
C LEU A 103 5.31 4.20 3.82
N TYR A 104 5.60 2.97 4.24
CA TYR A 104 6.28 1.97 3.42
C TYR A 104 5.40 0.73 3.31
N ASN A 105 4.84 0.50 2.13
CA ASN A 105 3.91 -0.60 1.85
C ASN A 105 4.63 -1.79 1.20
N PHE A 106 4.26 -3.01 1.56
CA PHE A 106 4.74 -4.21 0.90
C PHE A 106 3.71 -5.35 0.91
N HIS A 107 3.77 -6.20 -0.12
CA HIS A 107 3.02 -7.45 -0.14
C HIS A 107 3.62 -8.43 0.88
N PRO A 108 2.85 -9.02 1.80
CA PRO A 108 3.38 -9.99 2.77
C PRO A 108 4.17 -11.13 2.13
N GLY A 109 3.76 -11.55 0.93
CA GLY A 109 4.49 -12.51 0.11
C GLY A 109 3.75 -13.84 -0.07
N SER A 110 4.50 -14.85 -0.48
CA SER A 110 3.96 -16.19 -0.77
C SER A 110 4.82 -17.25 -0.09
N HIS A 111 4.18 -18.14 0.68
CA HIS A 111 4.86 -19.18 1.44
C HIS A 111 5.35 -20.37 0.61
N VAL A 112 5.03 -20.42 -0.69
CA VAL A 112 5.55 -21.39 -1.68
C VAL A 112 5.49 -22.84 -1.16
N GLY A 113 4.31 -23.27 -0.70
CA GLY A 113 4.07 -24.66 -0.26
C GLY A 113 4.51 -25.01 1.17
N GLN A 114 5.14 -24.08 1.91
CA GLN A 114 5.58 -24.32 3.30
C GLN A 114 4.43 -24.26 4.33
N GLY A 115 3.27 -23.75 3.93
CA GLY A 115 2.12 -23.52 4.79
C GLY A 115 2.04 -22.10 5.33
N ILE A 116 0.83 -21.65 5.62
CA ILE A 116 0.52 -20.29 6.03
C ILE A 116 1.23 -19.91 7.35
N GLU A 117 1.28 -20.82 8.33
CA GLU A 117 1.92 -20.62 9.63
C GLU A 117 3.43 -20.35 9.49
N ALA A 118 4.13 -21.11 8.64
CA ALA A 118 5.53 -20.86 8.34
C ALA A 118 5.72 -19.50 7.63
N GLY A 119 4.82 -19.17 6.70
CA GLY A 119 4.83 -17.88 6.01
C GLY A 119 4.71 -16.71 6.97
N ILE A 120 3.73 -16.72 7.86
CA ILE A 120 3.50 -15.70 8.91
C ILE A 120 4.73 -15.57 9.82
N THR A 121 5.28 -16.70 10.25
CA THR A 121 6.48 -16.72 11.11
C THR A 121 7.66 -16.02 10.43
N TYR A 122 7.98 -16.38 9.20
CA TYR A 122 9.10 -15.77 8.47
C TYR A 122 8.91 -14.29 8.19
N ILE A 123 7.68 -13.85 7.90
CA ILE A 123 7.39 -12.43 7.73
C ILE A 123 7.66 -11.67 9.02
N ALA A 124 7.14 -12.16 10.16
CA ALA A 124 7.34 -11.52 11.46
C ALA A 124 8.81 -11.50 11.88
N GLU A 125 9.55 -12.60 11.71
CA GLU A 125 11.00 -12.66 11.95
C GLU A 125 11.78 -11.67 11.08
N GLY A 126 11.41 -11.58 9.79
CA GLY A 126 12.00 -10.61 8.86
C GLY A 126 11.77 -9.17 9.32
N LEU A 127 10.56 -8.83 9.73
CA LEU A 127 10.18 -7.50 10.23
C LEU A 127 10.90 -7.20 11.56
N ASN A 128 10.94 -8.12 12.50
CA ASN A 128 11.64 -7.94 13.77
C ASN A 128 13.16 -7.73 13.59
N ALA A 129 13.74 -8.24 12.51
CA ALA A 129 15.15 -8.05 12.20
C ALA A 129 15.47 -6.66 11.60
N ILE A 130 14.49 -5.93 11.05
CA ILE A 130 14.73 -4.68 10.31
C ILE A 130 14.08 -3.45 10.93
N LEU A 131 12.99 -3.62 11.69
CA LEU A 131 12.33 -2.49 12.35
C LEU A 131 13.20 -1.91 13.46
N THR A 132 13.16 -0.59 13.61
CA THR A 132 13.86 0.12 14.68
C THR A 132 12.93 1.06 15.41
N SER A 133 13.18 1.30 16.71
CA SER A 133 12.39 2.23 17.53
C SER A 133 12.51 3.68 17.02
N GLU A 134 13.65 4.03 16.43
CA GLU A 134 13.97 5.39 15.97
C GLU A 134 13.36 5.73 14.62
N GLN A 135 12.96 4.73 13.81
CA GLN A 135 12.37 5.02 12.50
C GLN A 135 11.08 5.83 12.62
N SER A 136 10.92 6.80 11.73
CA SER A 136 9.70 7.59 11.59
C SER A 136 8.71 6.98 10.60
N THR A 137 9.19 6.11 9.73
CA THR A 137 8.41 5.44 8.68
C THR A 137 7.52 4.36 9.28
N THR A 138 6.23 4.37 8.95
CA THR A 138 5.30 3.29 9.30
C THR A 138 5.29 2.24 8.18
N VAL A 139 5.49 0.98 8.55
CA VAL A 139 5.50 -0.15 7.60
C VAL A 139 4.11 -0.74 7.48
N LEU A 140 3.60 -0.91 6.26
CA LEU A 140 2.26 -1.39 5.98
C LEU A 140 2.27 -2.79 5.38
N LEU A 141 1.50 -3.69 5.98
CA LEU A 141 1.09 -4.94 5.35
C LEU A 141 -0.06 -4.65 4.39
N GLU A 142 0.08 -5.04 3.14
CA GLU A 142 -1.02 -4.92 2.19
C GLU A 142 -1.99 -6.09 2.31
N THR A 143 -3.30 -5.82 2.19
CA THR A 143 -4.30 -6.88 2.01
C THR A 143 -4.12 -7.52 0.65
N MET A 144 -4.17 -8.85 0.57
CA MET A 144 -3.91 -9.63 -0.64
C MET A 144 -5.15 -10.38 -1.10
N VAL A 145 -5.14 -10.87 -2.34
CA VAL A 145 -6.26 -11.63 -2.90
C VAL A 145 -6.32 -13.09 -2.42
N GLY A 146 -5.29 -13.57 -1.72
CA GLY A 146 -5.21 -14.97 -1.26
C GLY A 146 -5.04 -15.97 -2.40
N LYS A 147 -4.32 -15.60 -3.47
CA LYS A 147 -4.09 -16.46 -4.61
C LYS A 147 -3.00 -17.49 -4.32
N GLY A 148 -3.32 -18.75 -4.47
CA GLY A 148 -2.36 -19.85 -4.33
C GLY A 148 -1.78 -19.96 -2.92
N SER A 149 -0.55 -19.52 -2.73
CA SER A 149 0.17 -19.51 -1.44
C SER A 149 0.48 -18.11 -0.91
N GLU A 150 -0.23 -17.10 -1.39
CA GLU A 150 -0.12 -15.73 -0.85
C GLU A 150 -0.56 -15.68 0.61
N VAL A 151 0.12 -14.86 1.40
CA VAL A 151 -0.20 -14.53 2.79
C VAL A 151 -0.87 -13.16 2.81
N GLY A 152 -1.89 -12.98 3.63
CA GLY A 152 -2.60 -11.69 3.76
C GLY A 152 -3.93 -11.62 2.99
N GLY A 153 -4.40 -12.77 2.46
CA GLY A 153 -5.73 -12.88 1.86
C GLY A 153 -6.87 -12.85 2.88
N ARG A 154 -6.56 -13.02 4.17
CA ARG A 154 -7.50 -12.92 5.28
C ARG A 154 -7.00 -11.93 6.31
N PHE A 155 -7.90 -11.18 6.91
CA PHE A 155 -7.55 -10.20 7.95
C PHE A 155 -6.87 -10.84 9.16
N GLU A 156 -7.26 -12.06 9.52
CA GLU A 156 -6.62 -12.81 10.61
C GLU A 156 -5.15 -13.13 10.34
N GLU A 157 -4.77 -13.37 9.08
CA GLU A 157 -3.37 -13.62 8.71
C GLU A 157 -2.50 -12.37 8.94
N LEU A 158 -3.03 -11.18 8.56
CA LEU A 158 -2.36 -9.91 8.83
C LEU A 158 -2.28 -9.65 10.34
N ARG A 159 -3.35 -9.95 11.09
CA ARG A 159 -3.37 -9.85 12.55
C ARG A 159 -2.30 -10.73 13.19
N GLU A 160 -2.19 -11.98 12.77
CA GLU A 160 -1.17 -12.90 13.31
C GLU A 160 0.26 -12.42 13.03
N ILE A 161 0.52 -11.78 11.88
CA ILE A 161 1.82 -11.15 11.62
C ILE A 161 2.05 -10.01 12.62
N LEU A 162 1.07 -9.10 12.77
CA LEU A 162 1.17 -7.95 13.69
C LEU A 162 1.39 -8.38 15.14
N ASP A 163 0.75 -9.47 15.59
CA ASP A 163 0.91 -9.99 16.96
C ASP A 163 2.29 -10.58 17.25
N ARG A 164 3.04 -10.97 16.21
CA ARG A 164 4.39 -11.52 16.32
C ARG A 164 5.49 -10.48 16.09
N VAL A 165 5.11 -9.25 15.68
CA VAL A 165 6.07 -8.14 15.52
C VAL A 165 6.26 -7.40 16.83
N GLU A 166 7.53 -7.29 17.28
CA GLU A 166 7.88 -6.65 18.56
C GLU A 166 7.59 -5.14 18.57
N LEU A 167 7.93 -4.43 17.49
CA LEU A 167 7.68 -2.99 17.31
C LEU A 167 6.37 -2.76 16.54
N THR A 168 5.28 -3.31 17.03
CA THR A 168 3.98 -3.28 16.34
C THR A 168 3.42 -1.87 16.19
N GLU A 169 3.87 -0.89 16.99
CA GLU A 169 3.52 0.53 16.83
C GLU A 169 4.11 1.16 15.55
N LYS A 170 5.14 0.53 14.97
CA LYS A 170 5.72 0.91 13.67
C LYS A 170 4.99 0.26 12.49
N MET A 171 3.97 -0.55 12.76
CA MET A 171 3.23 -1.30 11.76
C MET A 171 1.82 -0.74 11.53
N GLY A 172 1.33 -0.92 10.33
CA GLY A 172 -0.05 -0.66 9.93
C GLY A 172 -0.47 -1.57 8.79
N VAL A 173 -1.62 -1.27 8.20
CA VAL A 173 -2.19 -2.00 7.07
C VAL A 173 -2.54 -1.01 5.95
N CYS A 174 -2.31 -1.42 4.72
CA CYS A 174 -2.86 -0.83 3.51
C CYS A 174 -3.98 -1.75 3.00
N LEU A 175 -5.19 -1.21 2.86
CA LEU A 175 -6.31 -1.95 2.28
C LEU A 175 -6.40 -1.64 0.79
N ASP A 176 -6.25 -2.66 -0.07
CA ASP A 176 -6.52 -2.54 -1.49
C ASP A 176 -7.94 -3.00 -1.80
N THR A 177 -8.74 -2.13 -2.43
CA THR A 177 -10.16 -2.40 -2.73
C THR A 177 -10.34 -3.52 -3.75
N CYS A 178 -9.44 -3.66 -4.72
CA CYS A 178 -9.43 -4.80 -5.66
C CYS A 178 -9.09 -6.10 -4.91
N HIS A 179 -8.03 -6.08 -4.09
CA HIS A 179 -7.57 -7.27 -3.38
C HIS A 179 -8.62 -7.80 -2.40
N VAL A 180 -9.21 -6.95 -1.56
CA VAL A 180 -10.23 -7.42 -0.62
C VAL A 180 -11.49 -7.93 -1.34
N SER A 181 -11.93 -7.27 -2.42
CA SER A 181 -13.02 -7.77 -3.23
C SER A 181 -12.68 -9.13 -3.85
N ASP A 182 -11.51 -9.27 -4.48
CA ASP A 182 -11.07 -10.52 -5.09
C ASP A 182 -10.84 -11.63 -4.04
N ALA A 183 -10.50 -11.28 -2.79
CA ALA A 183 -10.41 -12.22 -1.67
C ALA A 183 -11.77 -12.69 -1.13
N GLY A 184 -12.86 -12.03 -1.51
CA GLY A 184 -14.23 -12.42 -1.15
C GLY A 184 -14.93 -11.50 -0.14
N TYR A 185 -14.32 -10.38 0.24
CA TYR A 185 -14.95 -9.36 1.08
C TYR A 185 -15.85 -8.46 0.20
N ASP A 186 -17.15 -8.47 0.46
CA ASP A 186 -18.14 -7.76 -0.36
C ASP A 186 -18.23 -6.27 -0.05
N ILE A 187 -17.22 -5.50 -0.49
CA ILE A 187 -17.20 -4.04 -0.37
C ILE A 187 -18.26 -3.35 -1.27
N ILE A 188 -18.86 -4.10 -2.19
CA ILE A 188 -19.85 -3.58 -3.12
C ILE A 188 -21.22 -3.43 -2.43
N HIS A 189 -21.64 -4.42 -1.65
CA HIS A 189 -22.97 -4.42 -1.04
C HIS A 189 -22.94 -4.26 0.47
N ASP A 190 -21.81 -4.56 1.13
CA ASP A 190 -21.66 -4.55 2.59
C ASP A 190 -20.31 -3.97 3.06
N LEU A 191 -19.97 -2.74 2.65
CA LEU A 191 -18.75 -2.07 3.09
C LEU A 191 -18.65 -1.96 4.60
N ASP A 192 -19.76 -1.63 5.29
CA ASP A 192 -19.80 -1.50 6.76
C ASP A 192 -19.51 -2.84 7.45
N GLY A 193 -20.04 -3.95 6.91
CA GLY A 193 -19.75 -5.31 7.39
C GLY A 193 -18.28 -5.67 7.22
N VAL A 194 -17.68 -5.38 6.06
CA VAL A 194 -16.26 -5.62 5.82
C VAL A 194 -15.37 -4.80 6.76
N LEU A 195 -15.68 -3.52 6.97
CA LEU A 195 -14.94 -2.68 7.90
C LEU A 195 -15.11 -3.10 9.36
N THR A 196 -16.29 -3.61 9.73
CA THR A 196 -16.54 -4.19 11.06
C THR A 196 -15.71 -5.47 11.26
N GLU A 197 -15.60 -6.32 10.23
CA GLU A 197 -14.75 -7.51 10.27
C GLU A 197 -13.28 -7.14 10.39
N PHE A 198 -12.82 -6.14 9.61
CA PHE A 198 -11.47 -5.60 9.70
C PHE A 198 -11.18 -5.06 11.10
N ASP A 199 -12.09 -4.26 11.67
CA ASP A 199 -11.95 -3.69 13.02
C ASP A 199 -11.83 -4.78 14.08
N ARG A 200 -12.69 -5.79 14.01
CA ARG A 200 -12.66 -6.93 14.93
C ARG A 200 -11.36 -7.74 14.81
N ALA A 201 -10.85 -7.95 13.61
CA ALA A 201 -9.65 -8.77 13.39
C ALA A 201 -8.38 -7.99 13.68
N ILE A 202 -8.25 -6.76 13.20
CA ILE A 202 -6.99 -5.99 13.18
C ILE A 202 -7.07 -4.73 14.04
N GLY A 203 -8.21 -4.01 13.99
CA GLY A 203 -8.39 -2.66 14.52
C GLY A 203 -8.30 -1.60 13.42
N LEU A 204 -9.33 -0.74 13.30
CA LEU A 204 -9.36 0.33 12.29
C LEU A 204 -8.24 1.36 12.49
N GLU A 205 -7.72 1.51 13.70
CA GLU A 205 -6.58 2.39 14.00
C GLU A 205 -5.28 1.94 13.33
N ARG A 206 -5.21 0.67 12.88
CA ARG A 206 -4.08 0.12 12.13
C ARG A 206 -4.17 0.40 10.64
N LEU A 207 -5.34 0.78 10.12
CA LEU A 207 -5.52 1.14 8.72
C LEU A 207 -4.92 2.53 8.45
N ARG A 208 -3.92 2.59 7.59
CA ARG A 208 -3.10 3.79 7.38
C ARG A 208 -3.15 4.32 5.95
N ALA A 209 -3.54 3.49 4.99
CA ALA A 209 -3.65 3.85 3.57
C ALA A 209 -4.66 2.97 2.86
N ILE A 210 -5.17 3.47 1.75
CA ILE A 210 -6.07 2.73 0.85
C ILE A 210 -5.47 2.75 -0.57
N HIS A 211 -5.31 1.58 -1.17
CA HIS A 211 -5.20 1.47 -2.61
C HIS A 211 -6.62 1.43 -3.20
N LEU A 212 -6.97 2.47 -3.95
CA LEU A 212 -8.31 2.63 -4.49
C LEU A 212 -8.34 2.14 -5.94
N ASN A 213 -8.66 0.88 -6.13
CA ASN A 213 -8.65 0.21 -7.42
C ASN A 213 -10.00 -0.44 -7.69
N ASP A 214 -10.47 -0.39 -8.95
CA ASP A 214 -11.55 -1.24 -9.41
C ASP A 214 -10.98 -2.61 -9.82
N SER A 215 -11.80 -3.65 -9.92
CA SER A 215 -11.37 -4.99 -10.30
C SER A 215 -12.02 -5.46 -11.59
N LEU A 216 -11.24 -6.09 -12.47
CA LEU A 216 -11.77 -6.79 -13.67
C LEU A 216 -12.53 -8.08 -13.29
N ASN A 217 -12.49 -8.50 -12.04
CA ASN A 217 -13.03 -9.76 -11.58
C ASN A 217 -14.24 -9.56 -10.67
N LEU A 218 -15.08 -10.58 -10.57
CA LEU A 218 -16.14 -10.65 -9.57
C LEU A 218 -15.54 -10.91 -8.18
N CYS A 219 -16.26 -10.49 -7.14
CA CYS A 219 -15.91 -10.75 -5.75
C CYS A 219 -15.59 -12.24 -5.52
N GLY A 220 -14.50 -12.53 -4.81
CA GLY A 220 -14.04 -13.89 -4.54
C GLY A 220 -13.31 -14.59 -5.69
N ALA A 221 -12.85 -13.88 -6.70
CA ALA A 221 -12.18 -14.50 -7.87
C ALA A 221 -10.72 -14.90 -7.60
N HIS A 222 -10.04 -14.37 -6.60
CA HIS A 222 -8.63 -14.62 -6.26
C HIS A 222 -7.65 -14.39 -7.42
N LYS A 223 -7.75 -13.23 -8.13
CA LYS A 223 -6.98 -13.05 -9.38
C LYS A 223 -6.07 -11.84 -9.44
N ASP A 224 -6.34 -10.79 -8.70
CA ASP A 224 -5.59 -9.53 -8.75
C ASP A 224 -5.44 -8.97 -10.18
N ARG A 225 -6.45 -8.24 -10.63
CA ARG A 225 -6.46 -7.54 -11.92
C ARG A 225 -7.19 -6.22 -11.78
N HIS A 226 -6.42 -5.15 -11.60
CA HIS A 226 -6.96 -3.80 -11.50
C HIS A 226 -7.66 -3.37 -12.79
N ALA A 227 -8.79 -2.71 -12.64
CA ALA A 227 -9.50 -1.99 -13.70
C ALA A 227 -9.43 -0.48 -13.43
N ARG A 228 -9.73 0.32 -14.43
CA ARG A 228 -9.97 1.75 -14.25
C ARG A 228 -11.24 1.96 -13.43
N ILE A 229 -11.28 3.06 -12.69
CA ILE A 229 -12.44 3.41 -11.87
C ILE A 229 -13.73 3.43 -12.70
N GLY A 230 -14.68 2.58 -12.34
CA GLY A 230 -15.98 2.44 -13.01
C GLY A 230 -15.98 1.56 -14.27
N GLU A 231 -14.83 1.01 -14.67
CA GLU A 231 -14.73 0.07 -15.79
C GLU A 231 -14.64 -1.41 -15.33
N GLY A 232 -14.64 -1.64 -14.01
CA GLY A 232 -14.55 -2.96 -13.41
C GLY A 232 -15.84 -3.44 -12.75
N CYS A 233 -15.71 -4.51 -11.97
CA CYS A 233 -16.83 -5.18 -11.31
C CYS A 233 -17.18 -4.57 -9.95
N ILE A 234 -16.28 -3.80 -9.31
CA ILE A 234 -16.58 -3.06 -8.08
C ILE A 234 -17.45 -1.85 -8.42
N GLY A 235 -17.05 -1.10 -9.43
CA GLY A 235 -17.80 0.02 -9.98
C GLY A 235 -17.65 1.31 -9.20
N GLN A 236 -17.89 2.42 -9.91
CA GLN A 236 -17.70 3.78 -9.42
C GLN A 236 -18.52 4.07 -8.15
N GLU A 237 -19.76 3.61 -8.06
CA GLU A 237 -20.64 3.88 -6.91
C GLU A 237 -20.14 3.25 -5.62
N ALA A 238 -19.61 2.02 -5.67
CA ALA A 238 -19.03 1.36 -4.52
C ALA A 238 -17.74 2.07 -4.07
N LEU A 239 -16.88 2.43 -5.01
CA LEU A 239 -15.64 3.17 -4.73
C LEU A 239 -15.93 4.58 -4.19
N ALA A 240 -17.01 5.24 -4.65
CA ALA A 240 -17.47 6.50 -4.07
C ALA A 240 -17.90 6.33 -2.59
N ARG A 241 -18.56 5.22 -2.23
CA ARG A 241 -18.88 4.92 -0.82
C ARG A 241 -17.60 4.73 0.01
N VAL A 242 -16.56 4.08 -0.55
CA VAL A 242 -15.28 3.89 0.13
C VAL A 242 -14.64 5.24 0.49
N VAL A 243 -14.52 6.18 -0.45
CA VAL A 243 -13.88 7.49 -0.18
C VAL A 243 -14.71 8.39 0.75
N ASN A 244 -16.02 8.18 0.84
CA ASN A 244 -16.91 8.95 1.70
C ASN A 244 -17.14 8.29 3.07
N HIS A 245 -16.64 7.07 3.29
CA HIS A 245 -16.86 6.39 4.55
C HIS A 245 -16.16 7.11 5.70
N PRO A 246 -16.88 7.42 6.82
CA PRO A 246 -16.33 8.22 7.92
C PRO A 246 -15.04 7.69 8.53
N ALA A 247 -14.86 6.37 8.58
CA ALA A 247 -13.64 5.74 9.09
C ALA A 247 -12.45 5.83 8.14
N LEU A 248 -12.65 6.11 6.85
CA LEU A 248 -11.63 6.06 5.81
C LEU A 248 -11.24 7.44 5.28
N LYS A 249 -12.14 8.41 5.32
CA LYS A 249 -12.02 9.72 4.63
C LYS A 249 -10.78 10.56 4.96
N ASN A 250 -10.07 10.27 6.04
CA ASN A 250 -8.86 10.99 6.44
C ASN A 250 -7.56 10.25 6.06
N LEU A 251 -7.68 9.08 5.42
CA LEU A 251 -6.53 8.30 4.97
C LEU A 251 -6.05 8.76 3.59
N PRO A 252 -4.78 8.56 3.25
CA PRO A 252 -4.30 8.71 1.88
C PRO A 252 -4.85 7.57 1.01
N PHE A 253 -5.45 7.94 -0.14
CA PHE A 253 -5.90 7.04 -1.19
C PHE A 253 -4.91 7.08 -2.35
N CYS A 254 -4.50 5.93 -2.87
CA CYS A 254 -3.62 5.84 -4.02
C CYS A 254 -4.22 4.94 -5.11
N LEU A 255 -4.23 5.45 -6.33
CA LEU A 255 -4.66 4.74 -7.53
C LEU A 255 -3.50 3.94 -8.12
N GLU A 256 -3.73 2.67 -8.40
CA GLU A 256 -2.84 1.79 -9.16
C GLU A 256 -3.51 1.23 -10.42
N THR A 257 -4.55 1.90 -10.85
CA THR A 257 -5.33 1.56 -12.05
C THR A 257 -4.44 1.57 -13.30
N PRO A 258 -4.79 0.79 -14.36
CA PRO A 258 -3.98 0.71 -15.58
C PRO A 258 -4.11 1.98 -16.43
N ASN A 259 -3.57 3.08 -15.93
CA ASN A 259 -3.61 4.39 -16.54
C ASN A 259 -2.23 4.96 -16.86
N GLU A 260 -2.20 5.88 -17.82
CA GLU A 260 -1.16 6.88 -17.99
C GLU A 260 -1.53 8.15 -17.22
N LEU A 261 -0.57 9.08 -17.04
CA LEU A 261 -0.77 10.31 -16.26
C LEU A 261 -2.08 11.09 -16.57
N PRO A 262 -2.49 11.28 -17.84
CA PRO A 262 -3.76 11.94 -18.14
C PRO A 262 -5.00 11.17 -17.67
N GLY A 263 -4.92 9.84 -17.60
CA GLY A 263 -5.98 8.98 -17.06
C GLY A 263 -6.08 9.13 -15.55
N TYR A 264 -4.95 9.11 -14.83
CA TYR A 264 -4.90 9.37 -13.39
C TYR A 264 -5.47 10.74 -13.02
N ALA A 265 -5.13 11.80 -13.79
CA ALA A 265 -5.72 13.13 -13.56
C ALA A 265 -7.26 13.12 -13.64
N LYS A 266 -7.82 12.37 -14.60
CA LYS A 266 -9.28 12.22 -14.75
C LYS A 266 -9.89 11.45 -13.57
N GLU A 267 -9.28 10.35 -13.16
CA GLU A 267 -9.78 9.56 -12.03
C GLU A 267 -9.69 10.31 -10.71
N ILE A 268 -8.59 11.04 -10.46
CA ILE A 268 -8.44 11.91 -9.28
C ILE A 268 -9.54 12.99 -9.27
N ALA A 269 -9.77 13.67 -10.41
CA ALA A 269 -10.82 14.67 -10.54
C ALA A 269 -12.22 14.06 -10.34
N LEU A 270 -12.47 12.87 -10.90
CA LEU A 270 -13.71 12.13 -10.73
C LEU A 270 -13.96 11.82 -9.26
N MET A 271 -13.00 11.19 -8.56
CA MET A 271 -13.16 10.79 -7.17
C MET A 271 -13.33 12.01 -6.25
N ARG A 272 -12.62 13.12 -6.52
CA ARG A 272 -12.82 14.39 -5.80
C ARG A 272 -14.22 14.98 -6.02
N SER A 273 -14.80 14.81 -7.22
CA SER A 273 -16.16 15.28 -7.51
C SER A 273 -17.26 14.45 -6.83
N LEU A 274 -16.93 13.21 -6.44
CA LEU A 274 -17.83 12.29 -5.74
C LEU A 274 -17.61 12.32 -4.21
N ALA A 275 -16.57 12.98 -3.74
CA ALA A 275 -16.29 13.14 -2.31
C ALA A 275 -17.20 14.22 -1.69
N GLU A 276 -17.78 13.91 -0.50
CA GLU A 276 -18.70 14.77 0.27
C GLU A 276 -17.98 15.55 1.40
#